data_148552cd9ca4a6d0d18782c2d5b288bb
#
_entry.id   148552cd9ca4a6d0d18782c2d5b288bb
#
_cell.length_a   1.000
_cell.length_b   1.000
_cell.length_c   1.000
_cell.angle_alpha   90.00
_cell.angle_beta   90.00
_cell.angle_gamma   90.00
#
_symmetry.space_group_name_H-M   'P 1'
#
loop_
_entity.id
_entity.type
_entity.pdbx_description
1 polymer ?
#
loop_
_entity_poly.entity_id
_entity_poly.type
_entity_poly.pdbx_seq_one_letter_code
_entity_poly.pdbx_strand_id
1 'polypeptide(L)'
;MDKTAQDSLAKKPVDMRDRILEHLEALTSAVSLDDLARLSTSDIAETLIISRSLASQYLNDLVRAGLVVKVAGRPVRYFHRRALQKRFQVKLSASEYASLADLIQATGIADHRDFARAVGFDLSLSSVVEQCKAAVQFPPFGLPILLSGGVGVG
;
A
#
# COMPACT_ATOMS: atom_id res chain seq x y z
N MET A 1 -26.96 50.14 5.70
CA MET A 1 -27.25 49.03 6.66
C MET A 1 -27.05 47.74 5.94
N ASP A 2 -25.82 47.29 5.86
CA ASP A 2 -25.47 46.00 5.24
C ASP A 2 -24.81 45.12 6.26
N LYS A 3 -25.54 44.09 6.67
CA LYS A 3 -25.09 43.08 7.59
C LYS A 3 -24.46 41.98 6.79
N THR A 4 -23.18 42.13 6.54
CA THR A 4 -22.35 41.10 5.91
C THR A 4 -22.27 39.92 6.87
N ALA A 5 -23.03 38.88 6.60
CA ALA A 5 -22.94 37.62 7.26
C ALA A 5 -21.58 36.98 6.88
N GLN A 6 -20.61 37.09 7.75
CA GLN A 6 -19.41 36.26 7.71
C GLN A 6 -19.83 34.85 8.10
N ASP A 7 -20.09 34.04 7.06
CA ASP A 7 -20.20 32.60 7.18
C ASP A 7 -18.78 32.05 7.41
N SER A 8 -18.38 32.06 8.69
CA SER A 8 -17.19 31.36 9.12
C SER A 8 -17.50 29.86 9.05
N LEU A 9 -17.07 29.23 7.97
CA LEU A 9 -16.91 27.79 7.87
C LEU A 9 -16.01 27.32 9.03
N ALA A 10 -16.64 27.11 10.20
CA ALA A 10 -16.02 26.44 11.32
C ALA A 10 -15.63 25.04 10.87
N LYS A 11 -14.38 24.88 10.45
CA LYS A 11 -13.76 23.59 10.12
C LYS A 11 -13.94 22.70 11.34
N LYS A 12 -14.88 21.76 11.26
CA LYS A 12 -15.15 20.77 12.31
C LYS A 12 -13.80 20.20 12.75
N PRO A 13 -13.49 20.13 14.06
CA PRO A 13 -12.21 19.56 14.50
C PRO A 13 -12.10 18.16 13.89
N VAL A 14 -11.08 17.98 13.05
CA VAL A 14 -10.83 16.69 12.40
C VAL A 14 -10.53 15.68 13.51
N ASP A 15 -11.36 14.67 13.62
CA ASP A 15 -11.20 13.62 14.62
C ASP A 15 -9.82 12.96 14.44
N MET A 16 -9.17 12.62 15.55
CA MET A 16 -7.86 11.94 15.52
C MET A 16 -7.93 10.65 14.70
N ARG A 17 -9.08 9.99 14.72
CA ARG A 17 -9.35 8.80 13.90
C ARG A 17 -9.24 9.11 12.40
N ASP A 18 -9.83 10.22 11.97
CA ASP A 18 -9.79 10.64 10.56
C ASP A 18 -8.37 11.04 10.14
N ARG A 19 -7.63 11.70 11.02
CA ARG A 19 -6.21 12.05 10.77
C ARG A 19 -5.34 10.81 10.60
N ILE A 20 -5.54 9.78 11.43
CA ILE A 20 -4.81 8.50 11.30
C ILE A 20 -5.17 7.82 9.99
N LEU A 21 -6.44 7.82 9.61
CA LEU A 21 -6.92 7.18 8.39
C LEU A 21 -6.37 7.89 7.14
N GLU A 22 -6.40 9.22 7.09
CA GLU A 22 -5.85 10.04 6.02
C GLU A 22 -4.33 9.84 5.88
N HIS A 23 -3.62 9.82 7.01
CA HIS A 23 -2.18 9.57 7.03
C HIS A 23 -1.84 8.17 6.49
N LEU A 24 -2.58 7.13 6.92
CA LEU A 24 -2.42 5.78 6.39
C LEU A 24 -2.76 5.67 4.90
N GLU A 25 -3.76 6.41 4.43
CA GLU A 25 -4.11 6.45 3.01
C GLU A 25 -2.97 7.00 2.18
N ALA A 26 -2.38 8.12 2.60
CA ALA A 26 -1.25 8.73 1.93
C ALA A 26 -0.03 7.79 1.90
N LEU A 27 0.35 7.22 3.05
CA LEU A 27 1.45 6.26 3.15
C LEU A 27 1.22 5.01 2.30
N THR A 28 0.03 4.40 2.38
CA THR A 28 -0.30 3.19 1.63
C THR A 28 -0.29 3.43 0.12
N SER A 29 -0.73 4.61 -0.32
CA SER A 29 -0.76 4.99 -1.74
C SER A 29 0.65 5.19 -2.31
N ALA A 30 1.58 5.70 -1.49
CA ALA A 30 2.96 5.99 -1.88
C ALA A 30 3.94 4.85 -1.57
N VAL A 31 3.55 3.86 -0.75
CA VAL A 31 4.45 2.85 -0.19
C VAL A 31 5.24 2.08 -1.26
N SER A 32 6.55 2.02 -1.08
CA SER A 32 7.42 1.02 -1.70
C SER A 32 7.70 -0.12 -0.71
N LEU A 33 8.29 -1.22 -1.18
CA LEU A 33 8.66 -2.33 -0.29
C LEU A 33 9.67 -1.90 0.79
N ASP A 34 10.49 -0.88 0.49
CA ASP A 34 11.50 -0.36 1.40
C ASP A 34 10.92 0.56 2.50
N ASP A 35 9.75 1.16 2.26
CA ASP A 35 9.10 2.10 3.17
C ASP A 35 8.09 1.45 4.14
N LEU A 36 8.02 0.13 4.17
CA LEU A 36 7.07 -0.61 5.02
C LEU A 36 7.23 -0.34 6.53
N ALA A 37 8.39 0.15 6.96
CA ALA A 37 8.65 0.53 8.35
C ALA A 37 7.70 1.64 8.82
N ARG A 38 7.43 2.64 7.98
CA ARG A 38 6.57 3.80 8.28
C ARG A 38 5.10 3.47 8.54
N LEU A 39 4.70 2.25 8.28
CA LEU A 39 3.34 1.74 8.52
C LEU A 39 3.19 1.07 9.90
N SER A 40 4.17 1.25 10.79
CA SER A 40 4.12 0.72 12.14
C SER A 40 3.37 1.63 13.13
N THR A 41 2.90 1.07 14.24
CA THR A 41 2.25 1.85 15.31
C THR A 41 3.17 2.95 15.83
N SER A 42 4.47 2.68 15.96
CA SER A 42 5.44 3.63 16.50
C SER A 42 5.62 4.84 15.60
N ASP A 43 5.80 4.61 14.30
CA ASP A 43 6.00 5.69 13.32
C ASP A 43 4.75 6.55 13.15
N ILE A 44 3.57 5.92 13.15
CA ILE A 44 2.28 6.64 13.11
C ILE A 44 2.10 7.50 14.35
N ALA A 45 2.42 6.95 15.54
CA ALA A 45 2.34 7.67 16.80
C ALA A 45 3.27 8.89 16.84
N GLU A 46 4.51 8.73 16.39
CA GLU A 46 5.52 9.79 16.30
C GLU A 46 5.10 10.88 15.31
N THR A 47 4.69 10.51 14.12
CA THR A 47 4.28 11.47 13.07
C THR A 47 3.06 12.29 13.48
N LEU A 48 2.09 11.69 14.17
CA LEU A 48 0.87 12.37 14.62
C LEU A 48 0.98 12.99 16.01
N ILE A 49 2.14 12.83 16.66
CA ILE A 49 2.44 13.38 18.00
C ILE A 49 1.41 12.90 19.04
N ILE A 50 1.16 11.58 19.05
CA ILE A 50 0.27 10.92 20.02
C ILE A 50 1.00 9.77 20.71
N SER A 51 0.46 9.31 21.85
CA SER A 51 1.05 8.15 22.54
C SER A 51 0.86 6.88 21.70
N ARG A 52 1.83 5.96 21.79
CA ARG A 52 1.77 4.65 21.10
C ARG A 52 0.54 3.83 21.50
N SER A 53 0.12 3.92 22.78
CA SER A 53 -1.08 3.24 23.26
C SER A 53 -2.34 3.77 22.60
N LEU A 54 -2.44 5.09 22.47
CA LEU A 54 -3.57 5.75 21.81
C LEU A 54 -3.60 5.42 20.31
N ALA A 55 -2.46 5.49 19.63
CA ALA A 55 -2.33 5.09 18.23
C ALA A 55 -2.78 3.62 18.04
N SER A 56 -2.34 2.71 18.93
CA SER A 56 -2.72 1.30 18.88
C SER A 56 -4.24 1.09 19.06
N GLN A 57 -4.88 1.85 19.95
CA GLN A 57 -6.33 1.78 20.15
C GLN A 57 -7.07 2.19 18.86
N TYR A 58 -6.77 3.37 18.31
CA TYR A 58 -7.41 3.85 17.09
C TYR A 58 -7.17 2.91 15.91
N LEU A 59 -5.95 2.41 15.74
CA LEU A 59 -5.62 1.47 14.67
C LEU A 59 -6.41 0.17 14.76
N ASN A 60 -6.52 -0.40 15.97
CA ASN A 60 -7.33 -1.60 16.17
C ASN A 60 -8.83 -1.36 15.95
N ASP A 61 -9.36 -0.19 16.33
CA ASP A 61 -10.75 0.19 16.05
C ASP A 61 -10.99 0.35 14.53
N LEU A 62 -10.04 0.94 13.80
CA LEU A 62 -10.09 1.04 12.34
C LEU A 62 -10.01 -0.34 11.64
N VAL A 63 -9.24 -1.27 12.21
CA VAL A 63 -9.19 -2.68 11.74
C VAL A 63 -10.54 -3.36 11.95
N ARG A 64 -11.15 -3.21 13.14
CA ARG A 64 -12.49 -3.76 13.43
C ARG A 64 -13.56 -3.15 12.52
N ALA A 65 -13.44 -1.86 12.20
CA ALA A 65 -14.33 -1.19 11.24
C ALA A 65 -14.08 -1.61 9.77
N GLY A 66 -13.06 -2.43 9.50
CA GLY A 66 -12.73 -2.87 8.15
C GLY A 66 -12.11 -1.81 7.25
N LEU A 67 -11.69 -0.67 7.80
CA LEU A 67 -11.07 0.44 7.05
C LEU A 67 -9.55 0.26 6.89
N VAL A 68 -8.94 -0.46 7.83
CA VAL A 68 -7.50 -0.72 7.89
C VAL A 68 -7.24 -2.22 7.89
N VAL A 69 -6.16 -2.62 7.24
CA VAL A 69 -5.64 -3.99 7.22
C VAL A 69 -4.43 -4.05 8.14
N LYS A 70 -4.45 -5.02 9.05
CA LYS A 70 -3.34 -5.28 9.97
C LYS A 70 -2.56 -6.49 9.50
N VAL A 71 -1.25 -6.36 9.48
CA VAL A 71 -0.32 -7.44 9.18
C VAL A 71 0.53 -7.69 10.41
N ALA A 72 0.41 -8.88 10.97
CA ALA A 72 1.22 -9.29 12.10
C ALA A 72 2.70 -9.39 11.70
N GLY A 73 3.59 -9.13 12.67
CA GLY A 73 5.02 -9.15 12.46
C GLY A 73 5.74 -8.30 13.49
N ARG A 74 7.05 -8.13 13.31
CA ARG A 74 7.88 -7.26 14.16
C ARG A 74 8.63 -6.28 13.26
N PRO A 75 8.11 -5.05 13.13
CA PRO A 75 6.91 -4.46 13.76
C PRO A 75 5.59 -4.93 13.10
N VAL A 76 4.47 -4.77 13.82
CA VAL A 76 3.11 -4.88 13.26
C VAL A 76 2.90 -3.72 12.29
N ARG A 77 2.28 -3.99 11.13
CA ARG A 77 2.05 -2.99 10.08
C ARG A 77 0.56 -2.80 9.81
N TYR A 78 0.19 -1.58 9.43
CA TYR A 78 -1.19 -1.20 9.15
C TYR A 78 -1.28 -0.52 7.78
N PHE A 79 -2.23 -0.95 6.97
CA PHE A 79 -2.45 -0.45 5.62
C PHE A 79 -3.87 0.10 5.48
N HIS A 80 -4.04 1.22 4.80
CA HIS A 80 -5.36 1.69 4.44
C HIS A 80 -5.99 0.76 3.40
N ARG A 81 -7.14 0.11 3.74
CA ARG A 81 -7.72 -0.95 2.92
C ARG A 81 -8.01 -0.52 1.49
N ARG A 82 -8.73 0.61 1.32
CA ARG A 82 -9.12 1.08 -0.02
C ARG A 82 -7.91 1.48 -0.87
N ALA A 83 -6.92 2.16 -0.29
CA ALA A 83 -5.70 2.53 -0.99
C ALA A 83 -4.92 1.30 -1.45
N LEU A 84 -4.81 0.28 -0.59
CA LEU A 84 -4.16 -0.99 -0.94
C LEU A 84 -4.90 -1.71 -2.07
N GLN A 85 -6.24 -1.83 -1.96
CA GLN A 85 -7.07 -2.47 -2.98
C GLN A 85 -7.00 -1.74 -4.32
N LYS A 86 -7.04 -0.39 -4.31
CA LYS A 86 -6.94 0.44 -5.51
C LYS A 86 -5.57 0.31 -6.17
N ARG A 87 -4.49 0.37 -5.37
CA ARG A 87 -3.12 0.32 -5.87
C ARG A 87 -2.79 -1.00 -6.57
N PHE A 88 -3.24 -2.11 -6.00
CA PHE A 88 -2.93 -3.45 -6.50
C PHE A 88 -4.09 -4.10 -7.27
N GLN A 89 -5.21 -3.38 -7.43
CA GLN A 89 -6.42 -3.86 -8.13
C GLN A 89 -6.95 -5.19 -7.59
N VAL A 90 -6.90 -5.37 -6.28
CA VAL A 90 -7.26 -6.60 -5.58
C VAL A 90 -8.43 -6.40 -4.64
N LYS A 91 -9.15 -7.48 -4.31
CA LYS A 91 -10.17 -7.50 -3.25
C LYS A 91 -9.61 -8.23 -2.04
N LEU A 92 -9.59 -7.55 -0.90
CA LEU A 92 -9.15 -8.13 0.36
C LEU A 92 -10.36 -8.69 1.11
N SER A 93 -10.34 -9.97 1.43
CA SER A 93 -11.40 -10.67 2.18
C SER A 93 -11.26 -10.47 3.68
N ALA A 94 -10.03 -10.43 4.20
CA ALA A 94 -9.74 -10.30 5.62
C ALA A 94 -9.26 -8.88 5.99
N SER A 95 -9.31 -8.56 7.30
CA SER A 95 -8.72 -7.34 7.87
C SER A 95 -7.42 -7.61 8.61
N GLU A 96 -7.10 -8.87 8.90
CA GLU A 96 -5.86 -9.26 9.59
C GLU A 96 -5.18 -10.40 8.83
N TYR A 97 -3.85 -10.32 8.74
CA TYR A 97 -2.99 -11.31 8.10
C TYR A 97 -1.83 -11.66 9.04
N ALA A 98 -1.44 -12.93 9.09
CA ALA A 98 -0.39 -13.41 9.97
C ALA A 98 1.01 -12.96 9.54
N SER A 99 1.19 -12.68 8.23
CA SER A 99 2.45 -12.19 7.68
C SER A 99 2.24 -11.32 6.45
N LEU A 100 3.28 -10.62 6.03
CA LEU A 100 3.27 -9.88 4.76
C LEU A 100 3.14 -10.85 3.57
N ALA A 101 3.74 -12.05 3.68
CA ALA A 101 3.63 -13.08 2.66
C ALA A 101 2.17 -13.54 2.49
N ASP A 102 1.42 -13.72 3.60
CA ASP A 102 0.00 -14.10 3.55
C ASP A 102 -0.85 -12.99 2.90
N LEU A 103 -0.54 -11.72 3.20
CA LEU A 103 -1.20 -10.60 2.53
C LEU A 103 -0.93 -10.63 1.02
N ILE A 104 0.33 -10.81 0.62
CA ILE A 104 0.73 -10.88 -0.80
C ILE A 104 0.04 -12.05 -1.49
N GLN A 105 0.00 -13.21 -0.86
CA GLN A 105 -0.71 -14.39 -1.40
C GLN A 105 -2.21 -14.14 -1.52
N ALA A 106 -2.84 -13.56 -0.51
CA ALA A 106 -4.27 -13.25 -0.51
C ALA A 106 -4.65 -12.19 -1.58
N THR A 107 -3.73 -11.32 -1.95
CA THR A 107 -3.93 -10.34 -3.01
C THR A 107 -3.71 -10.90 -4.42
N GLY A 108 -3.12 -12.09 -4.55
CA GLY A 108 -2.74 -12.65 -5.85
C GLY A 108 -1.61 -11.85 -6.56
N ILE A 109 -1.00 -10.87 -5.87
CA ILE A 109 0.07 -10.04 -6.45
C ILE A 109 1.27 -10.91 -6.86
N ALA A 110 1.54 -11.97 -6.10
CA ALA A 110 2.61 -12.92 -6.43
C ALA A 110 2.35 -13.59 -7.80
N ASP A 111 1.10 -13.97 -8.07
CA ASP A 111 0.72 -14.61 -9.33
C ASP A 111 0.82 -13.68 -10.55
N HIS A 112 0.63 -12.36 -10.34
CA HIS A 112 0.73 -11.37 -11.41
C HIS A 112 2.16 -10.88 -11.68
N ARG A 113 3.10 -11.21 -10.80
CA ARG A 113 4.52 -10.81 -10.92
C ARG A 113 5.42 -11.96 -11.37
N ASP A 114 4.87 -13.11 -11.59
CA ASP A 114 5.65 -14.26 -12.03
C ASP A 114 5.70 -14.33 -13.55
N PHE A 115 6.90 -14.13 -14.10
CA PHE A 115 7.16 -14.33 -15.53
C PHE A 115 6.86 -15.75 -16.00
N ALA A 116 6.81 -16.73 -15.08
CA ALA A 116 6.50 -18.12 -15.40
C ALA A 116 5.10 -18.30 -16.03
N ARG A 117 4.20 -17.32 -15.87
CA ARG A 117 2.87 -17.33 -16.52
C ARG A 117 2.88 -16.80 -17.95
N ALA A 118 3.97 -16.16 -18.37
CA ALA A 118 4.09 -15.72 -19.75
C ALA A 118 4.29 -16.91 -20.69
N VAL A 119 3.46 -17.01 -21.73
CA VAL A 119 3.59 -18.09 -22.72
C VAL A 119 4.97 -17.98 -23.38
N GLY A 120 5.74 -19.07 -23.32
CA GLY A 120 7.12 -19.10 -23.84
C GLY A 120 8.20 -18.58 -22.86
N PHE A 121 7.84 -18.39 -21.58
CA PHE A 121 8.77 -17.95 -20.53
C PHE A 121 10.08 -18.73 -20.48
N ASP A 122 10.00 -20.05 -20.56
CA ASP A 122 11.12 -21.00 -20.51
C ASP A 122 11.68 -21.37 -21.89
N LEU A 123 11.13 -20.82 -22.96
CA LEU A 123 11.50 -21.10 -24.35
C LEU A 123 11.87 -19.80 -25.09
N SER A 124 10.95 -19.28 -25.88
CA SER A 124 11.22 -18.13 -26.78
C SER A 124 11.44 -16.80 -26.05
N LEU A 125 10.87 -16.64 -24.85
CA LEU A 125 11.00 -15.43 -24.04
C LEU A 125 12.07 -15.51 -22.94
N SER A 126 12.73 -16.64 -22.77
CA SER A 126 13.68 -16.86 -21.66
C SER A 126 14.78 -15.80 -21.59
N SER A 127 15.41 -15.48 -22.71
CA SER A 127 16.48 -14.46 -22.76
C SER A 127 15.94 -13.04 -22.47
N VAL A 128 14.74 -12.71 -22.95
CA VAL A 128 14.10 -11.41 -22.70
C VAL A 128 13.72 -11.27 -21.23
N VAL A 129 13.21 -12.33 -20.62
CA VAL A 129 12.87 -12.36 -19.20
C VAL A 129 14.11 -12.18 -18.32
N GLU A 130 15.21 -12.86 -18.63
CA GLU A 130 16.48 -12.69 -17.90
C GLU A 130 17.04 -11.27 -18.05
N GLN A 131 16.95 -10.65 -19.23
CA GLN A 131 17.33 -9.26 -19.43
C GLN A 131 16.42 -8.31 -18.61
N CYS A 132 15.13 -8.54 -18.56
CA CYS A 132 14.21 -7.75 -17.73
C CYS A 132 14.53 -7.88 -16.24
N LYS A 133 14.81 -9.08 -15.76
CA LYS A 133 15.23 -9.31 -14.37
C LYS A 133 16.53 -8.57 -14.05
N ALA A 134 17.53 -8.68 -14.91
CA ALA A 134 18.81 -7.98 -14.75
C ALA A 134 18.63 -6.45 -14.76
N ALA A 135 17.80 -5.92 -15.63
CA ALA A 135 17.50 -4.49 -15.69
C ALA A 135 16.83 -3.99 -14.40
N VAL A 136 15.85 -4.72 -13.87
CA VAL A 136 15.16 -4.36 -12.62
C VAL A 136 16.11 -4.40 -11.42
N GLN A 137 17.05 -5.35 -11.40
CA GLN A 137 18.02 -5.52 -10.31
C GLN A 137 19.23 -4.60 -10.39
N PHE A 138 19.37 -3.81 -11.47
CA PHE A 138 20.53 -2.96 -11.67
C PHE A 138 20.59 -1.83 -10.62
N PRO A 139 21.70 -1.70 -9.86
CA PRO A 139 21.83 -0.65 -8.84
C PRO A 139 22.00 0.74 -9.48
N PRO A 140 21.54 1.82 -8.82
CA PRO A 140 20.82 1.85 -7.54
C PRO A 140 19.30 1.74 -7.65
N PHE A 141 18.68 1.92 -8.83
CA PHE A 141 17.23 2.06 -8.98
C PHE A 141 16.62 1.20 -10.10
N GLY A 142 17.38 0.30 -10.67
CA GLY A 142 16.98 -0.43 -11.87
C GLY A 142 17.18 0.40 -13.16
N LEU A 143 17.06 -0.27 -14.30
CA LEU A 143 17.05 0.37 -15.61
C LEU A 143 15.64 0.41 -16.19
N PRO A 144 15.28 1.46 -16.94
CA PRO A 144 14.00 1.51 -17.64
C PRO A 144 13.96 0.41 -18.72
N ILE A 145 12.80 -0.26 -18.83
CA ILE A 145 12.56 -1.30 -19.81
C ILE A 145 11.56 -0.78 -20.84
N LEU A 146 11.91 -0.83 -22.10
CA LEU A 146 11.01 -0.56 -23.21
C LEU A 146 10.65 -1.88 -23.90
N LEU A 147 9.37 -2.23 -23.90
CA LEU A 147 8.83 -3.36 -24.64
C LEU A 147 8.23 -2.84 -25.94
N SER A 148 8.66 -3.37 -27.08
CA SER A 148 8.11 -3.05 -28.39
C SER A 148 7.66 -4.32 -29.10
N GLY A 149 6.54 -4.23 -29.83
CA GLY A 149 6.01 -5.37 -30.59
C GLY A 149 4.98 -4.91 -31.62
N GLY A 150 4.54 -5.84 -32.45
CA GLY A 150 3.45 -5.59 -33.39
C GLY A 150 2.10 -5.41 -32.67
N VAL A 151 1.12 -4.85 -33.38
CA VAL A 151 -0.24 -4.68 -32.83
C VAL A 151 -0.86 -6.07 -32.56
N GLY A 152 -1.37 -6.29 -31.34
CA GLY A 152 -2.07 -7.53 -30.96
C GLY A 152 -1.17 -8.66 -30.47
N VAL A 153 0.09 -8.41 -30.15
CA VAL A 153 1.01 -9.44 -29.61
C VAL A 153 1.03 -9.52 -28.06
N GLY A 154 0.14 -8.81 -27.38
CA GLY A 154 0.01 -8.84 -25.90
C GLY A 154 0.04 -7.48 -25.28
#